data_3aa2d2819021b895ef62f9623b712853
#
_entry.id   3aa2d2819021b895ef62f9623b712853
#
_cell.length_a   1.000
_cell.length_b   1.000
_cell.length_c   1.000
_cell.angle_alpha   90.00
_cell.angle_beta   90.00
_cell.angle_gamma   90.00
#
_symmetry.space_group_name_H-M   'P 1'
#
loop_
_entity.id
_entity.type
_entity.pdbx_description
1 polymer ?
#
loop_
_entity_poly.entity_id
_entity_poly.type
_entity_poly.pdbx_seq_one_letter_code
_entity_poly.pdbx_strand_id
1 'polypeptide(L)'
;MAKQEVAFFWFRRDLRLEDNVGLYQSLQSQYPVIPLFIFDETILERLPNNDPRVGFIHESLSKINTQLKESGSSLLIKKGKPQEVWTNLLEEYTILEVFWNKDYEPSAIQRDAAVAEILQSKAIKVLATKDQVIFEEAEIVKADGLPYTVYTPFKNKWLEKYQSIAPVQELDASPYFSNFFKSEFDFLSLGQIGFISSPIKVKPHNLKLISNYHETRDFPALDSTSYLSPHLRFGTVSIRKLVNWAVRKNPVFLSELIWREFFMQILFHFPKVKNKNFKSAYDGIQWRNDEADFQRWCEGKTGYPMVDAGMRQLNETGYMHNRVRMVVASFLCKHLLIEWQWGEAYFAEKLLDYEMAANVGNWQWAAGTGCDAAPYFRVFNPDIQLKKFDEKGIYIRQWIKEFDLGYGQPMVEHA
;
A
#
# COMPACT_ATOMS: atom_id res chain seq x y z
N MET A 1 43.75 2.61 -4.45
CA MET A 1 43.21 1.50 -5.26
C MET A 1 42.15 2.06 -6.16
N ALA A 2 42.01 1.61 -7.41
CA ALA A 2 40.90 1.99 -8.27
C ALA A 2 39.58 1.48 -7.60
N LYS A 3 38.57 2.34 -7.55
CA LYS A 3 37.22 1.93 -7.06
C LYS A 3 36.67 0.88 -8.02
N GLN A 4 36.03 -0.15 -7.49
CA GLN A 4 35.39 -1.17 -8.30
C GLN A 4 34.17 -0.62 -9.04
N GLU A 5 34.05 -0.91 -10.31
CA GLU A 5 32.91 -0.59 -11.15
C GLU A 5 31.71 -1.49 -10.76
N VAL A 6 30.56 -0.89 -10.48
CA VAL A 6 29.38 -1.60 -9.98
C VAL A 6 28.09 -1.06 -10.59
N ALA A 7 27.08 -1.88 -10.57
CA ALA A 7 25.69 -1.46 -10.70
C ALA A 7 24.99 -1.54 -9.34
N PHE A 8 23.91 -0.79 -9.18
CA PHE A 8 23.06 -0.86 -7.99
C PHE A 8 21.63 -1.26 -8.36
N PHE A 9 21.00 -2.09 -7.50
CA PHE A 9 19.57 -2.24 -7.48
C PHE A 9 19.01 -1.67 -6.17
N TRP A 10 18.19 -0.62 -6.28
CA TRP A 10 17.61 0.07 -5.13
C TRP A 10 16.21 -0.47 -4.80
N PHE A 11 16.12 -1.34 -3.79
CA PHE A 11 14.86 -1.82 -3.22
C PHE A 11 14.08 -0.71 -2.54
N ARG A 12 12.73 -0.75 -2.67
CA ARG A 12 11.81 0.18 -2.00
C ARG A 12 10.51 -0.51 -1.59
N ARG A 13 9.51 -0.57 -2.45
CA ARG A 13 8.21 -1.25 -2.25
C ARG A 13 8.13 -2.55 -3.06
N ASP A 14 9.19 -3.27 -3.11
CA ASP A 14 9.40 -4.45 -3.95
C ASP A 14 10.29 -5.47 -3.20
N LEU A 15 9.96 -5.68 -1.91
CA LEU A 15 10.81 -6.42 -0.95
C LEU A 15 10.77 -7.93 -1.20
N ARG A 16 11.29 -8.36 -2.35
CA ARG A 16 11.43 -9.76 -2.77
C ARG A 16 12.51 -9.92 -3.84
N LEU A 17 13.12 -11.10 -3.92
CA LEU A 17 14.03 -11.45 -5.03
C LEU A 17 13.25 -12.10 -6.20
N GLU A 18 12.17 -12.80 -5.88
CA GLU A 18 11.36 -13.54 -6.85
C GLU A 18 10.50 -12.60 -7.69
N ASP A 19 10.51 -12.80 -9.03
CA ASP A 19 9.69 -12.05 -9.98
C ASP A 19 9.73 -10.53 -9.75
N ASN A 20 10.94 -9.97 -9.66
CA ASN A 20 11.20 -8.54 -9.49
C ASN A 20 11.84 -8.00 -10.77
N VAL A 21 11.13 -7.15 -11.51
CA VAL A 21 11.52 -6.72 -12.86
C VAL A 21 12.85 -5.97 -12.86
N GLY A 22 12.97 -4.98 -11.98
CA GLY A 22 14.19 -4.16 -11.93
C GLY A 22 15.39 -4.97 -11.45
N LEU A 23 15.20 -5.87 -10.49
CA LEU A 23 16.25 -6.79 -10.05
C LEU A 23 16.66 -7.73 -11.18
N TYR A 24 15.70 -8.34 -11.88
CA TYR A 24 15.97 -9.21 -13.01
C TYR A 24 16.81 -8.50 -14.08
N GLN A 25 16.48 -7.26 -14.42
CA GLN A 25 17.22 -6.47 -15.39
C GLN A 25 18.60 -6.06 -14.87
N SER A 26 18.71 -5.69 -13.60
CA SER A 26 19.99 -5.28 -13.02
C SER A 26 20.99 -6.43 -13.01
N LEU A 27 20.56 -7.65 -12.70
CA LEU A 27 21.43 -8.82 -12.68
C LEU A 27 21.91 -9.28 -14.06
N GLN A 28 21.36 -8.74 -15.13
CA GLN A 28 21.87 -8.92 -16.50
C GLN A 28 22.86 -7.83 -16.94
N SER A 29 23.17 -6.88 -16.05
CA SER A 29 24.26 -5.91 -16.28
C SER A 29 25.61 -6.61 -16.42
N GLN A 30 26.52 -5.96 -17.15
CA GLN A 30 27.90 -6.42 -17.19
C GLN A 30 28.68 -6.11 -15.89
N TYR A 31 28.11 -5.30 -14.99
CA TYR A 31 28.73 -4.92 -13.73
C TYR A 31 28.09 -5.72 -12.57
N PRO A 32 28.89 -6.09 -11.55
CA PRO A 32 28.33 -6.73 -10.37
C PRO A 32 27.36 -5.81 -9.64
N VAL A 33 26.23 -6.36 -9.19
CA VAL A 33 25.10 -5.59 -8.64
C VAL A 33 25.13 -5.56 -7.12
N ILE A 34 25.16 -4.37 -6.54
CA ILE A 34 24.96 -4.14 -5.11
C ILE A 34 23.47 -3.95 -4.85
N PRO A 35 22.82 -4.86 -4.09
CA PRO A 35 21.46 -4.65 -3.62
C PRO A 35 21.46 -3.63 -2.48
N LEU A 36 20.69 -2.55 -2.63
CA LEU A 36 20.62 -1.41 -1.71
C LEU A 36 19.20 -1.21 -1.19
N PHE A 37 19.07 -0.91 0.11
CA PHE A 37 17.87 -0.34 0.70
C PHE A 37 18.21 0.91 1.50
N ILE A 38 17.42 1.98 1.36
CA ILE A 38 17.59 3.22 2.11
C ILE A 38 16.38 3.42 3.03
N PHE A 39 16.62 3.43 4.33
CA PHE A 39 15.65 3.93 5.30
C PHE A 39 15.64 5.46 5.21
N ASP A 40 14.63 5.99 4.50
CA ASP A 40 14.47 7.43 4.24
C ASP A 40 14.06 8.17 5.52
N GLU A 41 14.96 8.99 6.06
CA GLU A 41 14.73 9.77 7.28
C GLU A 41 13.53 10.71 7.15
N THR A 42 13.25 11.26 5.97
CA THR A 42 12.09 12.14 5.78
C THR A 42 10.75 11.43 5.99
N ILE A 43 10.74 10.10 5.85
CA ILE A 43 9.59 9.25 6.16
C ILE A 43 9.65 8.83 7.64
N LEU A 44 10.79 8.35 8.10
CA LEU A 44 10.95 7.79 9.44
C LEU A 44 10.65 8.79 10.56
N GLU A 45 11.07 10.06 10.41
CA GLU A 45 10.87 11.13 11.39
C GLU A 45 9.39 11.42 11.70
N ARG A 46 8.48 11.01 10.82
CA ARG A 46 7.03 11.20 10.98
C ARG A 46 6.34 10.02 11.65
N LEU A 47 7.05 8.93 11.89
CA LEU A 47 6.51 7.69 12.42
C LEU A 47 6.82 7.53 13.90
N PRO A 48 5.93 6.92 14.69
CA PRO A 48 6.27 6.54 16.06
C PRO A 48 7.41 5.51 16.03
N ASN A 49 8.27 5.55 17.07
CA ASN A 49 9.46 4.70 17.15
C ASN A 49 9.16 3.18 17.18
N ASN A 50 7.91 2.80 17.41
CA ASN A 50 7.43 1.42 17.39
C ASN A 50 6.46 1.14 16.23
N ASP A 51 6.55 1.90 15.12
CA ASP A 51 5.69 1.68 13.97
C ASP A 51 5.83 0.25 13.43
N PRO A 52 4.75 -0.54 13.39
CA PRO A 52 4.80 -1.93 12.99
C PRO A 52 5.20 -2.14 11.52
N ARG A 53 4.99 -1.14 10.68
CA ARG A 53 5.36 -1.18 9.24
C ARG A 53 6.88 -1.18 9.08
N VAL A 54 7.60 -0.41 9.90
CA VAL A 54 9.07 -0.40 9.90
C VAL A 54 9.62 -1.75 10.36
N GLY A 55 9.01 -2.35 11.39
CA GLY A 55 9.33 -3.72 11.81
C GLY A 55 9.14 -4.75 10.68
N PHE A 56 8.03 -4.67 9.96
CA PHE A 56 7.75 -5.57 8.83
C PHE A 56 8.73 -5.38 7.66
N ILE A 57 9.08 -4.14 7.33
CA ILE A 57 10.12 -3.84 6.32
C ILE A 57 11.44 -4.48 6.76
N HIS A 58 11.87 -4.25 7.99
CA HIS A 58 13.12 -4.78 8.52
C HIS A 58 13.16 -6.31 8.50
N GLU A 59 12.07 -6.99 8.91
CA GLU A 59 11.94 -8.44 8.84
C GLU A 59 12.00 -8.96 7.38
N SER A 60 11.38 -8.24 6.44
CA SER A 60 11.42 -8.58 5.01
C SER A 60 12.82 -8.43 4.42
N LEU A 61 13.53 -7.34 4.77
CA LEU A 61 14.93 -7.13 4.37
C LEU A 61 15.86 -8.18 4.96
N SER A 62 15.62 -8.62 6.20
CA SER A 62 16.39 -9.72 6.82
C SER A 62 16.25 -11.03 6.05
N LYS A 63 15.03 -11.34 5.56
CA LYS A 63 14.80 -12.51 4.71
C LYS A 63 15.54 -12.40 3.38
N ILE A 64 15.49 -11.23 2.73
CA ILE A 64 16.25 -10.95 1.50
C ILE A 64 17.73 -11.13 1.76
N ASN A 65 18.27 -10.56 2.84
CA ASN A 65 19.68 -10.64 3.18
C ASN A 65 20.13 -12.10 3.43
N THR A 66 19.28 -12.92 4.03
CA THR A 66 19.54 -14.37 4.20
C THR A 66 19.67 -15.07 2.85
N GLN A 67 18.77 -14.80 1.90
CA GLN A 67 18.83 -15.36 0.54
C GLN A 67 20.07 -14.87 -0.24
N LEU A 68 20.45 -13.59 -0.09
CA LEU A 68 21.64 -13.03 -0.74
C LEU A 68 22.93 -13.71 -0.23
N LYS A 69 23.00 -14.05 1.05
CA LYS A 69 24.15 -14.76 1.64
C LYS A 69 24.39 -16.14 1.02
N GLU A 70 23.35 -16.83 0.55
CA GLU A 70 23.48 -18.08 -0.19
C GLU A 70 24.25 -17.91 -1.51
N SER A 71 24.23 -16.69 -2.08
CA SER A 71 24.97 -16.31 -3.27
C SER A 71 26.32 -15.59 -2.96
N GLY A 72 26.76 -15.57 -1.68
CA GLY A 72 27.97 -14.87 -1.25
C GLY A 72 27.86 -13.34 -1.32
N SER A 73 26.65 -12.79 -1.26
CA SER A 73 26.35 -11.37 -1.25
C SER A 73 25.64 -10.96 0.03
N SER A 74 25.41 -9.66 0.22
CA SER A 74 24.61 -9.13 1.32
C SER A 74 23.91 -7.84 0.92
N LEU A 75 22.85 -7.49 1.63
CA LEU A 75 22.09 -6.28 1.38
C LEU A 75 22.79 -5.08 2.03
N LEU A 76 23.13 -4.07 1.22
CA LEU A 76 23.59 -2.79 1.75
C LEU A 76 22.40 -1.99 2.27
N ILE A 77 22.39 -1.71 3.57
CA ILE A 77 21.36 -0.87 4.21
C ILE A 77 21.99 0.45 4.61
N LYS A 78 21.39 1.54 4.16
CA LYS A 78 21.72 2.91 4.58
C LYS A 78 20.51 3.56 5.25
N LYS A 79 20.76 4.51 6.14
CA LYS A 79 19.76 5.42 6.72
C LYS A 79 20.16 6.84 6.39
N GLY A 80 19.21 7.66 5.94
CA GLY A 80 19.46 9.06 5.58
C GLY A 80 18.49 9.53 4.48
N LYS A 81 18.64 10.77 4.08
CA LYS A 81 17.90 11.30 2.92
C LYS A 81 18.46 10.69 1.64
N PRO A 82 17.62 10.16 0.73
CA PRO A 82 18.09 9.44 -0.45
C PRO A 82 19.12 10.20 -1.28
N GLN A 83 18.95 11.51 -1.48
CA GLN A 83 19.90 12.32 -2.25
C GLN A 83 21.28 12.38 -1.60
N GLU A 84 21.35 12.52 -0.28
CA GLU A 84 22.61 12.55 0.49
C GLU A 84 23.26 11.17 0.47
N VAL A 85 22.48 10.10 0.65
CA VAL A 85 22.98 8.72 0.61
C VAL A 85 23.59 8.42 -0.76
N TRP A 86 22.90 8.78 -1.86
CA TRP A 86 23.44 8.56 -3.21
C TRP A 86 24.70 9.38 -3.48
N THR A 87 24.78 10.62 -2.99
CA THR A 87 25.99 11.45 -3.09
C THR A 87 27.18 10.77 -2.40
N ASN A 88 26.98 10.23 -1.20
CA ASN A 88 28.02 9.50 -0.48
C ASN A 88 28.43 8.20 -1.20
N LEU A 89 27.49 7.45 -1.75
CA LEU A 89 27.78 6.23 -2.51
C LEU A 89 28.61 6.50 -3.77
N LEU A 90 28.43 7.67 -4.41
CA LEU A 90 29.27 8.11 -5.53
C LEU A 90 30.73 8.37 -5.12
N GLU A 91 30.97 8.68 -3.84
CA GLU A 91 32.33 8.80 -3.31
C GLU A 91 32.92 7.43 -2.95
N GLU A 92 32.09 6.44 -2.58
CA GLU A 92 32.53 5.10 -2.18
C GLU A 92 32.80 4.18 -3.40
N TYR A 93 31.99 4.26 -4.47
CA TYR A 93 32.00 3.34 -5.60
C TYR A 93 32.15 4.06 -6.95
N THR A 94 32.61 3.34 -7.99
CA THR A 94 32.47 3.74 -9.39
C THR A 94 31.16 3.17 -9.93
N ILE A 95 30.08 3.94 -9.80
CA ILE A 95 28.73 3.50 -10.19
C ILE A 95 28.52 3.74 -11.69
N LEU A 96 28.14 2.72 -12.45
CA LEU A 96 27.89 2.79 -13.90
C LEU A 96 26.41 2.73 -14.24
N GLU A 97 25.63 1.91 -13.52
CA GLU A 97 24.21 1.71 -13.73
C GLU A 97 23.46 1.66 -12.40
N VAL A 98 22.26 2.21 -12.38
CA VAL A 98 21.34 2.13 -11.22
C VAL A 98 19.97 1.71 -11.70
N PHE A 99 19.40 0.74 -11.01
CA PHE A 99 18.10 0.16 -11.34
C PHE A 99 17.16 0.29 -10.15
N TRP A 100 15.89 0.55 -10.45
CA TRP A 100 14.79 0.45 -9.47
C TRP A 100 13.45 0.19 -10.15
N ASN A 101 12.45 -0.22 -9.38
CA ASN A 101 11.07 -0.29 -9.87
C ASN A 101 10.36 1.04 -9.61
N LYS A 102 9.54 1.51 -10.56
CA LYS A 102 8.78 2.75 -10.45
C LYS A 102 7.81 2.75 -9.26
N ASP A 103 7.58 3.91 -8.71
CA ASP A 103 6.50 4.19 -7.75
C ASP A 103 5.58 5.26 -8.35
N TYR A 104 4.30 5.21 -8.00
CA TYR A 104 3.25 6.05 -8.59
C TYR A 104 2.72 7.11 -7.61
N GLU A 105 3.24 7.13 -6.37
CA GLU A 105 2.91 8.17 -5.39
C GLU A 105 3.69 9.46 -5.69
N PRO A 106 3.06 10.66 -5.60
CA PRO A 106 3.69 11.92 -6.00
C PRO A 106 5.03 12.22 -5.31
N SER A 107 5.14 11.94 -4.00
CA SER A 107 6.39 12.13 -3.25
C SER A 107 7.50 11.19 -3.70
N ALA A 108 7.15 9.95 -4.04
CA ALA A 108 8.09 8.98 -4.55
C ALA A 108 8.60 9.36 -5.96
N ILE A 109 7.71 9.84 -6.84
CA ILE A 109 8.07 10.34 -8.17
C ILE A 109 9.06 11.51 -8.05
N GLN A 110 8.80 12.47 -7.14
CA GLN A 110 9.69 13.61 -6.90
C GLN A 110 11.06 13.17 -6.37
N ARG A 111 11.09 12.25 -5.39
CA ARG A 111 12.32 11.67 -4.84
C ARG A 111 13.13 10.98 -5.94
N ASP A 112 12.47 10.15 -6.73
CA ASP A 112 13.10 9.36 -7.79
C ASP A 112 13.69 10.27 -8.89
N ALA A 113 12.97 11.33 -9.26
CA ALA A 113 13.44 12.33 -10.20
C ALA A 113 14.70 13.07 -9.69
N ALA A 114 14.69 13.50 -8.43
CA ALA A 114 15.84 14.18 -7.82
C ALA A 114 17.09 13.27 -7.72
N VAL A 115 16.90 11.99 -7.37
CA VAL A 115 18.01 11.02 -7.36
C VAL A 115 18.51 10.75 -8.79
N ALA A 116 17.60 10.61 -9.76
CA ALA A 116 17.97 10.40 -11.16
C ALA A 116 18.78 11.57 -11.71
N GLU A 117 18.44 12.81 -11.39
CA GLU A 117 19.18 14.00 -11.79
C GLU A 117 20.62 13.98 -11.26
N ILE A 118 20.82 13.65 -9.98
CA ILE A 118 22.16 13.51 -9.37
C ILE A 118 22.99 12.46 -10.12
N LEU A 119 22.44 11.28 -10.36
CA LEU A 119 23.13 10.17 -11.00
C LEU A 119 23.47 10.49 -12.47
N GLN A 120 22.49 11.01 -13.22
CA GLN A 120 22.66 11.37 -14.63
C GLN A 120 23.66 12.51 -14.85
N SER A 121 23.78 13.45 -13.89
CA SER A 121 24.81 14.50 -13.92
C SER A 121 26.25 13.93 -13.87
N LYS A 122 26.40 12.68 -13.43
CA LYS A 122 27.65 11.92 -13.40
C LYS A 122 27.73 10.89 -14.53
N ALA A 123 26.90 11.01 -15.58
CA ALA A 123 26.81 10.08 -16.70
C ALA A 123 26.46 8.63 -16.31
N ILE A 124 25.82 8.43 -15.17
CA ILE A 124 25.35 7.11 -14.71
C ILE A 124 24.04 6.79 -15.40
N LYS A 125 23.91 5.58 -15.92
CA LYS A 125 22.70 5.09 -16.55
C LYS A 125 21.66 4.72 -15.48
N VAL A 126 20.48 5.31 -15.55
CA VAL A 126 19.36 5.05 -14.63
C VAL A 126 18.23 4.34 -15.38
N LEU A 127 17.79 3.20 -14.83
CA LEU A 127 16.71 2.40 -15.40
C LEU A 127 15.60 2.19 -14.35
N ALA A 128 14.44 2.76 -14.64
CA ALA A 128 13.24 2.59 -13.84
C ALA A 128 12.25 1.67 -14.55
N THR A 129 11.78 0.61 -13.89
CA THR A 129 10.95 -0.44 -14.49
C THR A 129 9.58 -0.56 -13.85
N LYS A 130 8.61 -1.07 -14.60
CA LYS A 130 7.27 -1.39 -14.13
C LYS A 130 7.31 -2.68 -13.31
N ASP A 131 6.80 -2.65 -12.07
CA ASP A 131 6.71 -3.84 -11.21
C ASP A 131 5.45 -3.89 -10.34
N GLN A 132 4.99 -2.75 -9.82
CA GLN A 132 3.87 -2.68 -8.86
C GLN A 132 2.48 -2.81 -9.48
N VAL A 133 2.38 -2.67 -10.79
CA VAL A 133 1.12 -2.70 -11.58
C VAL A 133 1.27 -3.62 -12.77
N ILE A 134 0.16 -4.09 -13.30
CA ILE A 134 0.14 -4.82 -14.57
C ILE A 134 0.23 -3.84 -15.75
N PHE A 135 -0.50 -2.73 -15.66
CA PHE A 135 -0.50 -1.68 -16.67
C PHE A 135 -0.14 -0.33 -16.07
N GLU A 136 0.77 0.37 -16.73
CA GLU A 136 1.19 1.73 -16.35
C GLU A 136 0.16 2.79 -16.78
N GLU A 137 0.42 4.01 -16.37
CA GLU A 137 -0.46 5.17 -16.51
C GLU A 137 -0.97 5.46 -17.93
N ALA A 138 -0.18 5.15 -18.95
CA ALA A 138 -0.54 5.36 -20.36
C ALA A 138 -1.07 4.10 -21.04
N GLU A 139 -1.14 2.98 -20.34
CA GLU A 139 -1.48 1.69 -20.96
C GLU A 139 -2.99 1.40 -20.97
N ILE A 140 -3.75 1.93 -20.00
CA ILE A 140 -5.21 1.81 -19.91
C ILE A 140 -5.84 3.20 -20.00
N VAL A 141 -6.00 3.68 -21.21
CA VAL A 141 -6.55 5.00 -21.50
C VAL A 141 -7.71 4.89 -22.49
N LYS A 142 -8.54 5.92 -22.56
CA LYS A 142 -9.62 6.06 -23.56
C LYS A 142 -9.04 6.25 -24.96
N ALA A 143 -9.91 6.22 -25.98
CA ALA A 143 -9.50 6.43 -27.36
C ALA A 143 -8.89 7.82 -27.64
N ASP A 144 -9.24 8.82 -26.82
CA ASP A 144 -8.69 10.18 -26.83
C ASP A 144 -7.39 10.34 -26.04
N GLY A 145 -6.84 9.25 -25.48
CA GLY A 145 -5.65 9.24 -24.66
C GLY A 145 -5.86 9.69 -23.20
N LEU A 146 -7.08 10.07 -22.82
CA LEU A 146 -7.37 10.51 -21.44
C LEU A 146 -7.57 9.30 -20.49
N PRO A 147 -7.27 9.47 -19.19
CA PRO A 147 -7.47 8.40 -18.21
C PRO A 147 -8.96 8.13 -17.98
N TYR A 148 -9.27 6.89 -17.62
CA TYR A 148 -10.58 6.55 -17.11
C TYR A 148 -10.78 7.09 -15.70
N THR A 149 -11.95 7.67 -15.43
CA THR A 149 -12.36 8.17 -14.11
C THR A 149 -13.53 7.41 -13.51
N VAL A 150 -14.00 6.36 -14.19
CA VAL A 150 -15.05 5.43 -13.77
C VAL A 150 -14.49 4.02 -13.85
N TYR A 151 -14.68 3.24 -12.77
CA TYR A 151 -14.07 1.92 -12.62
C TYR A 151 -14.52 0.90 -13.67
N THR A 152 -15.83 0.79 -13.94
CA THR A 152 -16.34 -0.25 -14.83
C THR A 152 -15.75 -0.16 -16.24
N PRO A 153 -15.70 0.99 -16.92
CA PRO A 153 -15.01 1.13 -18.20
C PRO A 153 -13.50 0.84 -18.13
N PHE A 154 -12.83 1.29 -17.05
CA PHE A 154 -11.42 0.98 -16.79
C PHE A 154 -11.19 -0.53 -16.72
N LYS A 155 -11.95 -1.22 -15.86
CA LYS A 155 -11.90 -2.68 -15.71
C LYS A 155 -12.09 -3.41 -17.03
N ASN A 156 -13.08 -3.01 -17.82
CA ASN A 156 -13.37 -3.66 -19.10
C ASN A 156 -12.19 -3.52 -20.06
N LYS A 157 -11.60 -2.32 -20.15
CA LYS A 157 -10.41 -2.07 -20.98
C LYS A 157 -9.18 -2.81 -20.45
N TRP A 158 -9.03 -2.86 -19.14
CA TRP A 158 -7.97 -3.62 -18.48
C TRP A 158 -8.05 -5.12 -18.83
N LEU A 159 -9.24 -5.72 -18.73
CA LEU A 159 -9.47 -7.13 -19.04
C LEU A 159 -9.24 -7.43 -20.53
N GLU A 160 -9.71 -6.57 -21.44
CA GLU A 160 -9.46 -6.67 -22.88
C GLU A 160 -7.95 -6.71 -23.17
N LYS A 161 -7.21 -5.75 -22.60
CA LYS A 161 -5.76 -5.69 -22.80
C LYS A 161 -5.04 -6.87 -22.15
N TYR A 162 -5.47 -7.29 -20.96
CA TYR A 162 -4.92 -8.47 -20.31
C TYR A 162 -5.04 -9.72 -21.17
N GLN A 163 -6.20 -9.94 -21.80
CA GLN A 163 -6.41 -11.08 -22.67
C GLN A 163 -5.42 -11.14 -23.84
N SER A 164 -4.93 -10.00 -24.31
CA SER A 164 -3.95 -9.94 -25.40
C SER A 164 -2.53 -10.32 -24.99
N ILE A 165 -2.22 -10.30 -23.70
CA ILE A 165 -0.87 -10.57 -23.15
C ILE A 165 -0.83 -11.76 -22.17
N ALA A 166 -1.99 -12.33 -21.85
CA ALA A 166 -2.12 -13.39 -20.84
C ALA A 166 -1.48 -14.72 -21.24
N PRO A 167 -0.85 -15.44 -20.30
CA PRO A 167 -0.53 -14.99 -18.94
C PRO A 167 0.57 -13.93 -18.93
N VAL A 168 0.55 -13.02 -17.94
CA VAL A 168 1.65 -12.07 -17.76
C VAL A 168 2.91 -12.84 -17.38
N GLN A 169 3.99 -12.57 -18.08
CA GLN A 169 5.26 -13.27 -17.87
C GLN A 169 5.80 -13.00 -16.46
N GLU A 170 6.10 -14.06 -15.75
CA GLU A 170 6.84 -14.05 -14.50
C GLU A 170 8.34 -14.17 -14.80
N LEU A 171 9.16 -13.46 -14.05
CA LEU A 171 10.60 -13.39 -14.28
C LEU A 171 11.36 -14.15 -13.18
N ASP A 172 12.21 -15.07 -13.61
CA ASP A 172 13.12 -15.77 -12.69
C ASP A 172 14.52 -15.14 -12.77
N ALA A 173 14.91 -14.44 -11.71
CA ALA A 173 16.22 -13.84 -11.58
C ALA A 173 17.30 -14.80 -11.04
N SER A 174 16.91 -15.97 -10.53
CA SER A 174 17.82 -16.89 -9.85
C SER A 174 19.02 -17.36 -10.69
N PRO A 175 18.90 -17.57 -12.02
CA PRO A 175 20.06 -17.93 -12.85
C PRO A 175 21.17 -16.86 -12.89
N TYR A 176 20.84 -15.63 -12.55
CA TYR A 176 21.74 -14.48 -12.59
C TYR A 176 22.30 -14.06 -11.22
N PHE A 177 22.00 -14.78 -10.15
CA PHE A 177 22.46 -14.44 -8.79
C PHE A 177 23.97 -14.45 -8.63
N SER A 178 24.71 -15.11 -9.54
CA SER A 178 26.17 -15.01 -9.59
C SER A 178 26.67 -13.59 -9.86
N ASN A 179 25.84 -12.72 -10.46
CA ASN A 179 26.17 -11.32 -10.75
C ASN A 179 25.95 -10.36 -9.55
N PHE A 180 25.46 -10.85 -8.42
CA PHE A 180 25.50 -10.05 -7.21
C PHE A 180 26.95 -9.74 -6.80
N PHE A 181 27.18 -8.51 -6.39
CA PHE A 181 28.44 -8.08 -5.78
C PHE A 181 28.75 -8.92 -4.53
N LYS A 182 29.93 -9.51 -4.48
CA LYS A 182 30.35 -10.33 -3.32
C LYS A 182 30.69 -9.41 -2.16
N SER A 183 29.95 -9.52 -1.06
CA SER A 183 30.04 -8.62 0.07
C SER A 183 29.54 -9.23 1.38
N GLU A 184 30.00 -8.64 2.47
CA GLU A 184 29.53 -8.92 3.84
C GLU A 184 29.21 -7.60 4.53
N PHE A 185 28.20 -6.86 4.02
CA PHE A 185 27.76 -5.62 4.62
C PHE A 185 27.07 -5.89 5.96
N ASP A 186 27.28 -5.00 6.93
CA ASP A 186 26.59 -5.03 8.21
C ASP A 186 25.08 -4.80 8.00
N PHE A 187 24.26 -5.67 8.59
CA PHE A 187 22.81 -5.53 8.58
C PHE A 187 22.38 -4.67 9.78
N LEU A 188 21.88 -3.45 9.49
CA LEU A 188 21.45 -2.52 10.55
C LEU A 188 20.28 -3.09 11.36
N SER A 189 20.42 -3.11 12.68
CA SER A 189 19.35 -3.46 13.61
C SER A 189 18.25 -2.38 13.67
N LEU A 190 17.05 -2.73 14.15
CA LEU A 190 15.97 -1.76 14.38
C LEU A 190 16.45 -0.59 15.26
N GLY A 191 17.23 -0.87 16.31
CA GLY A 191 17.77 0.17 17.21
C GLY A 191 18.70 1.15 16.50
N GLN A 192 19.54 0.67 15.56
CA GLN A 192 20.44 1.54 14.77
C GLN A 192 19.67 2.45 13.81
N ILE A 193 18.49 2.03 13.34
CA ILE A 193 17.62 2.90 12.54
C ILE A 193 16.68 3.77 13.39
N GLY A 194 16.71 3.66 14.73
CA GLY A 194 15.95 4.49 15.68
C GLY A 194 14.59 3.91 16.05
N PHE A 195 14.34 2.62 15.83
CA PHE A 195 13.07 1.96 16.09
C PHE A 195 13.19 0.82 17.09
N ILE A 196 12.06 0.47 17.70
CA ILE A 196 11.90 -0.68 18.57
C ILE A 196 10.84 -1.63 18.02
N SER A 197 10.80 -2.87 18.50
CA SER A 197 9.80 -3.85 18.07
C SER A 197 8.39 -3.43 18.51
N SER A 198 7.44 -3.49 17.57
CA SER A 198 6.01 -3.30 17.85
C SER A 198 5.35 -4.60 18.31
N PRO A 199 4.37 -4.54 19.23
CA PRO A 199 3.51 -5.69 19.52
C PRO A 199 2.57 -6.03 18.36
N ILE A 200 2.22 -5.05 17.52
CA ILE A 200 1.41 -5.25 16.32
C ILE A 200 2.30 -5.82 15.22
N LYS A 201 1.85 -6.90 14.57
CA LYS A 201 2.59 -7.59 13.52
C LYS A 201 1.78 -7.76 12.25
N VAL A 202 2.45 -7.67 11.11
CA VAL A 202 1.86 -8.08 9.83
C VAL A 202 1.68 -9.60 9.81
N LYS A 203 0.44 -10.03 9.58
CA LYS A 203 0.12 -11.46 9.48
C LYS A 203 0.63 -12.04 8.15
N PRO A 204 1.03 -13.32 8.12
CA PRO A 204 1.34 -13.99 6.86
C PRO A 204 0.10 -14.05 5.97
N HIS A 205 0.28 -13.89 4.67
CA HIS A 205 -0.83 -14.00 3.72
C HIS A 205 -1.26 -15.46 3.51
N ASN A 206 -2.54 -15.65 3.19
CA ASN A 206 -3.11 -16.96 2.92
C ASN A 206 -3.93 -16.96 1.62
N LEU A 207 -3.35 -17.44 0.53
CA LEU A 207 -4.01 -17.50 -0.76
C LEU A 207 -5.15 -18.52 -0.83
N LYS A 208 -5.17 -19.54 0.03
CA LYS A 208 -6.23 -20.55 0.03
C LYS A 208 -7.59 -19.95 0.34
N LEU A 209 -7.65 -18.90 1.15
CA LEU A 209 -8.89 -18.22 1.53
C LEU A 209 -9.54 -17.47 0.35
N ILE A 210 -8.78 -17.13 -0.70
CA ILE A 210 -9.29 -16.38 -1.84
C ILE A 210 -10.22 -17.21 -2.72
N SER A 211 -10.14 -18.52 -2.69
CA SER A 211 -11.00 -19.39 -3.52
C SER A 211 -12.49 -19.13 -3.27
N ASN A 212 -12.88 -18.87 -2.02
CA ASN A 212 -14.26 -18.58 -1.61
C ASN A 212 -14.49 -17.08 -1.33
N TYR A 213 -13.62 -16.21 -1.83
CA TYR A 213 -13.67 -14.78 -1.56
C TYR A 213 -15.02 -14.15 -1.87
N HIS A 214 -15.67 -14.53 -2.96
CA HIS A 214 -16.98 -14.02 -3.38
C HIS A 214 -18.11 -14.33 -2.37
N GLU A 215 -17.98 -15.39 -1.56
CA GLU A 215 -18.95 -15.77 -0.53
C GLU A 215 -18.63 -15.14 0.82
N THR A 216 -17.35 -14.96 1.13
CA THR A 216 -16.89 -14.59 2.49
C THR A 216 -16.53 -13.11 2.65
N ARG A 217 -16.29 -12.39 1.55
CA ARG A 217 -15.75 -11.03 1.53
C ARG A 217 -16.54 -9.97 2.32
N ASP A 218 -17.80 -10.23 2.58
CA ASP A 218 -18.68 -9.27 3.25
C ASP A 218 -18.88 -9.53 4.75
N PHE A 219 -18.39 -10.65 5.27
CA PHE A 219 -18.63 -11.09 6.64
C PHE A 219 -17.40 -10.92 7.54
N PRO A 220 -17.32 -9.82 8.33
CA PRO A 220 -16.15 -9.53 9.15
C PRO A 220 -15.93 -10.52 10.30
N ALA A 221 -16.99 -11.25 10.73
CA ALA A 221 -16.88 -12.29 11.74
C ALA A 221 -16.08 -13.53 11.28
N LEU A 222 -15.98 -13.71 9.95
CA LEU A 222 -15.19 -14.79 9.38
C LEU A 222 -13.74 -14.34 9.26
N ASP A 223 -12.79 -15.05 9.85
CA ASP A 223 -11.37 -14.81 9.62
C ASP A 223 -10.94 -15.39 8.25
N SER A 224 -11.58 -14.89 7.20
CA SER A 224 -11.43 -15.33 5.82
C SER A 224 -10.72 -14.32 4.91
N THR A 225 -10.13 -13.28 5.49
CA THR A 225 -9.29 -12.32 4.76
C THR A 225 -7.93 -12.92 4.44
N SER A 226 -7.44 -12.63 3.24
CA SER A 226 -6.15 -13.18 2.76
C SER A 226 -4.93 -12.53 3.42
N TYR A 227 -5.08 -11.42 4.12
CA TYR A 227 -4.00 -10.58 4.66
C TYR A 227 -2.95 -10.14 3.64
N LEU A 228 -3.30 -10.12 2.35
CA LEU A 228 -2.40 -9.75 1.26
C LEU A 228 -2.07 -8.26 1.17
N SER A 229 -2.92 -7.39 1.71
CA SER A 229 -2.79 -5.95 1.48
C SER A 229 -1.46 -5.34 1.95
N PRO A 230 -0.89 -5.64 3.15
CA PRO A 230 0.44 -5.18 3.50
C PRO A 230 1.53 -5.78 2.60
N HIS A 231 1.37 -7.04 2.19
CA HIS A 231 2.32 -7.71 1.30
C HIS A 231 2.35 -7.07 -0.09
N LEU A 232 1.19 -6.65 -0.60
CA LEU A 232 1.09 -5.87 -1.85
C LEU A 232 1.66 -4.45 -1.67
N ARG A 233 1.43 -3.82 -0.52
CA ARG A 233 1.95 -2.48 -0.23
C ARG A 233 3.48 -2.44 -0.24
N PHE A 234 4.12 -3.43 0.37
CA PHE A 234 5.58 -3.50 0.49
C PHE A 234 6.24 -4.41 -0.56
N GLY A 235 5.45 -4.99 -1.47
CA GLY A 235 5.94 -5.78 -2.59
C GLY A 235 6.65 -7.08 -2.18
N THR A 236 6.29 -7.66 -1.03
CA THR A 236 6.78 -8.99 -0.62
C THR A 236 6.11 -10.13 -1.39
N VAL A 237 5.13 -9.80 -2.24
CA VAL A 237 4.47 -10.70 -3.19
C VAL A 237 4.44 -10.06 -4.58
N SER A 238 4.49 -10.88 -5.62
CA SER A 238 4.39 -10.40 -7.00
C SER A 238 2.94 -10.18 -7.41
N ILE A 239 2.64 -8.99 -7.95
CA ILE A 239 1.32 -8.70 -8.52
C ILE A 239 1.04 -9.55 -9.76
N ARG A 240 2.05 -9.87 -10.59
CA ARG A 240 1.91 -10.72 -11.80
C ARG A 240 1.45 -12.13 -11.42
N LYS A 241 2.13 -12.73 -10.43
CA LYS A 241 1.73 -14.05 -9.89
C LYS A 241 0.31 -14.05 -9.34
N LEU A 242 -0.05 -13.00 -8.58
CA LEU A 242 -1.39 -12.88 -8.01
C LEU A 242 -2.46 -12.72 -9.08
N VAL A 243 -2.24 -11.90 -10.11
CA VAL A 243 -3.18 -11.71 -11.21
C VAL A 243 -3.32 -12.99 -12.02
N ASN A 244 -2.21 -13.63 -12.43
CA ASN A 244 -2.23 -14.91 -13.15
C ASN A 244 -2.98 -16.01 -12.37
N TRP A 245 -2.86 -15.99 -11.06
CA TRP A 245 -3.57 -16.90 -10.18
C TRP A 245 -5.07 -16.52 -10.05
N ALA A 246 -5.37 -15.23 -9.80
CA ALA A 246 -6.73 -14.73 -9.56
C ALA A 246 -7.65 -14.91 -10.77
N VAL A 247 -7.14 -14.67 -11.98
CA VAL A 247 -7.89 -14.88 -13.24
C VAL A 247 -8.45 -16.30 -13.33
N ARG A 248 -7.71 -17.29 -12.86
CA ARG A 248 -8.12 -18.70 -12.91
C ARG A 248 -8.98 -19.15 -11.74
N LYS A 249 -8.92 -18.44 -10.60
CA LYS A 249 -9.50 -18.92 -9.34
C LYS A 249 -10.69 -18.12 -8.88
N ASN A 250 -10.66 -16.79 -8.96
CA ASN A 250 -11.71 -15.94 -8.43
C ASN A 250 -11.77 -14.58 -9.15
N PRO A 251 -12.71 -14.38 -10.08
CA PRO A 251 -12.84 -13.13 -10.84
C PRO A 251 -13.28 -11.95 -9.96
N VAL A 252 -13.92 -12.20 -8.81
CA VAL A 252 -14.27 -11.14 -7.86
C VAL A 252 -13.01 -10.63 -7.18
N PHE A 253 -12.11 -11.53 -6.76
CA PHE A 253 -10.83 -11.12 -6.21
C PHE A 253 -9.94 -10.42 -7.25
N LEU A 254 -9.92 -10.88 -8.50
CA LEU A 254 -9.25 -10.17 -9.58
C LEU A 254 -9.75 -8.72 -9.70
N SER A 255 -11.06 -8.51 -9.55
CA SER A 255 -11.65 -7.18 -9.56
C SER A 255 -11.06 -6.26 -8.47
N GLU A 256 -10.70 -6.78 -7.30
CA GLU A 256 -10.08 -6.00 -6.23
C GLU A 256 -8.62 -5.60 -6.58
N LEU A 257 -7.88 -6.48 -7.27
CA LEU A 257 -6.54 -6.14 -7.77
C LEU A 257 -6.63 -5.05 -8.86
N ILE A 258 -7.66 -5.08 -9.70
CA ILE A 258 -7.91 -4.04 -10.71
C ILE A 258 -8.34 -2.72 -10.04
N TRP A 259 -9.13 -2.75 -8.96
CA TRP A 259 -9.46 -1.56 -8.16
C TRP A 259 -8.22 -0.88 -7.59
N ARG A 260 -7.27 -1.66 -7.06
CA ARG A 260 -5.98 -1.13 -6.57
C ARG A 260 -5.25 -0.36 -7.68
N GLU A 261 -5.14 -0.96 -8.87
CA GLU A 261 -4.48 -0.34 -10.01
C GLU A 261 -5.25 0.90 -10.52
N PHE A 262 -6.58 0.85 -10.53
CA PHE A 262 -7.42 2.00 -10.88
C PHE A 262 -7.14 3.20 -9.97
N PHE A 263 -7.08 3.03 -8.66
CA PHE A 263 -6.78 4.13 -7.75
C PHE A 263 -5.34 4.64 -7.91
N MET A 264 -4.38 3.78 -8.21
CA MET A 264 -3.02 4.22 -8.55
C MET A 264 -3.00 5.11 -9.80
N GLN A 265 -3.76 4.74 -10.83
CA GLN A 265 -3.94 5.54 -12.05
C GLN A 265 -4.61 6.89 -11.74
N ILE A 266 -5.64 6.90 -10.90
CA ILE A 266 -6.30 8.15 -10.48
C ILE A 266 -5.32 9.07 -9.75
N LEU A 267 -4.56 8.57 -8.80
CA LEU A 267 -3.58 9.38 -8.07
C LEU A 267 -2.49 9.92 -8.99
N PHE A 268 -2.00 9.10 -9.92
CA PHE A 268 -0.96 9.48 -10.88
C PHE A 268 -1.43 10.63 -11.80
N HIS A 269 -2.59 10.48 -12.43
CA HIS A 269 -3.13 11.49 -13.37
C HIS A 269 -3.71 12.71 -12.68
N PHE A 270 -4.18 12.59 -11.45
CA PHE A 270 -4.83 13.65 -10.68
C PHE A 270 -4.20 13.81 -9.29
N PRO A 271 -2.90 14.15 -9.17
CA PRO A 271 -2.19 14.17 -7.89
C PRO A 271 -2.79 15.15 -6.86
N LYS A 272 -3.59 16.13 -7.32
CA LYS A 272 -4.34 17.06 -6.44
C LYS A 272 -5.32 16.35 -5.49
N VAL A 273 -5.78 15.13 -5.85
CA VAL A 273 -6.75 14.39 -5.03
C VAL A 273 -6.22 14.03 -3.65
N LYS A 274 -4.91 14.05 -3.48
CA LYS A 274 -4.28 13.89 -2.15
C LYS A 274 -4.80 14.91 -1.13
N ASN A 275 -5.06 16.15 -1.56
CA ASN A 275 -5.38 17.26 -0.66
C ASN A 275 -6.68 17.99 -1.05
N LYS A 276 -7.35 17.60 -2.13
CA LYS A 276 -8.58 18.22 -2.63
C LYS A 276 -9.55 17.17 -3.11
N ASN A 277 -10.82 17.53 -3.17
CA ASN A 277 -11.81 16.65 -3.78
C ASN A 277 -11.53 16.43 -5.26
N PHE A 278 -11.75 15.21 -5.74
CA PHE A 278 -11.68 14.92 -7.18
C PHE A 278 -12.68 15.80 -7.95
N LYS A 279 -13.93 15.86 -7.46
CA LYS A 279 -14.98 16.73 -7.96
C LYS A 279 -14.92 18.08 -7.23
N SER A 280 -14.31 19.08 -7.84
CA SER A 280 -14.11 20.41 -7.24
C SER A 280 -15.41 21.12 -6.83
N ALA A 281 -16.56 20.74 -7.39
CA ALA A 281 -17.87 21.24 -6.95
C ALA A 281 -18.17 20.98 -5.46
N TYR A 282 -17.47 20.00 -4.85
CA TYR A 282 -17.62 19.66 -3.43
C TYR A 282 -16.58 20.33 -2.53
N ASP A 283 -15.66 21.15 -3.07
CA ASP A 283 -14.64 21.86 -2.25
C ASP A 283 -15.29 22.92 -1.32
N GLY A 284 -16.52 23.32 -1.61
CA GLY A 284 -17.28 24.27 -0.80
C GLY A 284 -18.16 23.68 0.30
N ILE A 285 -18.09 22.35 0.53
CA ILE A 285 -18.87 21.73 1.60
C ILE A 285 -18.45 22.30 2.96
N GLN A 286 -19.43 22.79 3.72
CA GLN A 286 -19.21 23.24 5.09
C GLN A 286 -19.32 22.03 6.03
N TRP A 287 -18.18 21.46 6.38
CA TRP A 287 -18.10 20.36 7.33
C TRP A 287 -18.26 20.89 8.75
N ARG A 288 -18.92 20.10 9.64
CA ARG A 288 -19.06 20.45 11.05
C ARG A 288 -17.72 20.37 11.79
N ASN A 289 -16.91 19.39 11.46
CA ASN A 289 -15.54 19.15 11.95
C ASN A 289 -15.41 19.27 13.48
N ASP A 290 -16.32 18.63 14.21
CA ASP A 290 -16.30 18.60 15.68
C ASP A 290 -15.18 17.68 16.18
N GLU A 291 -14.21 18.24 16.92
CA GLU A 291 -13.03 17.51 17.40
C GLU A 291 -13.40 16.46 18.46
N ALA A 292 -14.38 16.72 19.31
CA ALA A 292 -14.80 15.78 20.36
C ALA A 292 -15.46 14.56 19.74
N ASP A 293 -16.30 14.75 18.73
CA ASP A 293 -16.93 13.66 17.99
C ASP A 293 -15.90 12.88 17.17
N PHE A 294 -14.93 13.55 16.58
CA PHE A 294 -13.81 12.89 15.89
C PHE A 294 -13.00 12.01 16.86
N GLN A 295 -12.68 12.53 18.04
CA GLN A 295 -11.94 11.77 19.05
C GLN A 295 -12.73 10.53 19.52
N ARG A 296 -14.05 10.66 19.75
CA ARG A 296 -14.91 9.52 20.09
C ARG A 296 -14.94 8.47 18.99
N TRP A 297 -14.97 8.90 17.72
CA TRP A 297 -14.86 8.00 16.56
C TRP A 297 -13.50 7.30 16.53
N CYS A 298 -12.40 8.02 16.68
CA CYS A 298 -11.06 7.44 16.75
C CYS A 298 -10.92 6.37 17.84
N GLU A 299 -11.54 6.60 19.02
CA GLU A 299 -11.49 5.71 20.17
C GLU A 299 -12.47 4.52 20.07
N GLY A 300 -13.34 4.48 19.08
CA GLY A 300 -14.42 3.48 19.00
C GLY A 300 -15.41 3.58 20.15
N LYS A 301 -15.89 4.81 20.39
CA LYS A 301 -16.84 5.18 21.46
C LYS A 301 -18.03 5.98 20.93
N THR A 302 -18.47 5.69 19.72
CA THR A 302 -19.58 6.40 19.08
C THR A 302 -20.95 5.94 19.56
N GLY A 303 -21.04 4.77 20.20
CA GLY A 303 -22.28 4.12 20.55
C GLY A 303 -22.92 3.32 19.40
N TYR A 304 -22.28 3.28 18.24
CA TYR A 304 -22.68 2.45 17.10
C TYR A 304 -21.78 1.21 17.02
N PRO A 305 -22.29 0.01 17.36
CA PRO A 305 -21.44 -1.17 17.59
C PRO A 305 -20.54 -1.52 16.41
N MET A 306 -21.04 -1.43 15.17
CA MET A 306 -20.23 -1.78 13.99
C MET A 306 -19.11 -0.76 13.72
N VAL A 307 -19.34 0.52 14.02
CA VAL A 307 -18.34 1.57 13.91
C VAL A 307 -17.26 1.38 14.98
N ASP A 308 -17.69 1.20 16.23
CA ASP A 308 -16.79 1.09 17.37
C ASP A 308 -15.94 -0.17 17.33
N ALA A 309 -16.52 -1.31 16.96
CA ALA A 309 -15.79 -2.55 16.74
C ALA A 309 -14.72 -2.39 15.66
N GLY A 310 -15.05 -1.70 14.56
CA GLY A 310 -14.11 -1.41 13.48
C GLY A 310 -12.93 -0.57 13.93
N MET A 311 -13.19 0.52 14.65
CA MET A 311 -12.14 1.42 15.12
C MET A 311 -11.26 0.75 16.19
N ARG A 312 -11.84 -0.04 17.10
CA ARG A 312 -11.06 -0.82 18.08
C ARG A 312 -10.21 -1.90 17.41
N GLN A 313 -10.74 -2.61 16.41
CA GLN A 313 -9.95 -3.54 15.61
C GLN A 313 -8.74 -2.84 14.97
N LEU A 314 -8.97 -1.68 14.33
CA LEU A 314 -7.91 -0.90 13.72
C LEU A 314 -6.82 -0.52 14.73
N ASN A 315 -7.23 0.03 15.87
CA ASN A 315 -6.31 0.50 16.92
C ASN A 315 -5.49 -0.64 17.52
N GLU A 316 -6.09 -1.81 17.70
CA GLU A 316 -5.45 -2.97 18.34
C GLU A 316 -4.55 -3.75 17.39
N THR A 317 -4.88 -3.77 16.07
CA THR A 317 -4.24 -4.71 15.14
C THR A 317 -3.60 -4.06 13.91
N GLY A 318 -3.90 -2.81 13.61
CA GLY A 318 -3.53 -2.17 12.35
C GLY A 318 -4.30 -2.69 11.13
N TYR A 319 -5.31 -3.54 11.35
CA TYR A 319 -6.20 -4.07 10.30
C TYR A 319 -7.64 -3.62 10.53
N MET A 320 -8.40 -3.53 9.45
CA MET A 320 -9.85 -3.41 9.48
C MET A 320 -10.42 -4.11 8.26
N HIS A 321 -11.46 -4.92 8.46
CA HIS A 321 -12.15 -5.60 7.36
C HIS A 321 -12.76 -4.59 6.38
N ASN A 322 -12.65 -4.84 5.05
CA ASN A 322 -13.10 -3.86 4.03
C ASN A 322 -14.55 -3.42 4.20
N ARG A 323 -15.48 -4.33 4.49
CA ARG A 323 -16.89 -3.99 4.73
C ARG A 323 -17.03 -2.98 5.88
N VAL A 324 -16.25 -3.15 6.92
CA VAL A 324 -16.25 -2.26 8.09
C VAL A 324 -15.63 -0.90 7.75
N ARG A 325 -14.53 -0.85 6.96
CA ARG A 325 -13.95 0.42 6.48
C ARG A 325 -14.99 1.30 5.78
N MET A 326 -15.85 0.69 4.94
CA MET A 326 -16.92 1.43 4.25
C MET A 326 -17.93 2.03 5.25
N VAL A 327 -18.29 1.30 6.29
CA VAL A 327 -19.25 1.75 7.31
C VAL A 327 -18.66 2.89 8.14
N VAL A 328 -17.45 2.71 8.67
CA VAL A 328 -16.83 3.70 9.55
C VAL A 328 -16.50 5.01 8.81
N ALA A 329 -16.07 4.92 7.53
CA ALA A 329 -15.80 6.10 6.72
C ALA A 329 -17.08 6.84 6.34
N SER A 330 -18.13 6.12 5.94
CA SER A 330 -19.44 6.72 5.68
C SER A 330 -20.01 7.36 6.94
N PHE A 331 -19.85 6.73 8.11
CA PHE A 331 -20.32 7.29 9.37
C PHE A 331 -19.63 8.62 9.70
N LEU A 332 -18.31 8.69 9.60
CA LEU A 332 -17.57 9.93 9.83
C LEU A 332 -18.07 11.06 8.93
N CYS A 333 -18.16 10.82 7.61
CA CYS A 333 -18.48 11.85 6.65
C CYS A 333 -19.97 12.23 6.60
N LYS A 334 -20.89 11.26 6.83
CA LYS A 334 -22.32 11.42 6.58
C LYS A 334 -23.18 11.60 7.84
N HIS A 335 -22.74 11.04 8.97
CA HIS A 335 -23.45 11.18 10.24
C HIS A 335 -22.82 12.26 11.12
N LEU A 336 -21.48 12.24 11.23
CA LEU A 336 -20.77 13.24 12.04
C LEU A 336 -20.46 14.52 11.26
N LEU A 337 -20.61 14.53 9.94
CA LEU A 337 -20.26 15.66 9.05
C LEU A 337 -18.82 16.15 9.26
N ILE A 338 -17.90 15.20 9.39
CA ILE A 338 -16.47 15.47 9.52
C ILE A 338 -15.80 15.18 8.17
N GLU A 339 -14.89 16.09 7.80
CA GLU A 339 -14.18 16.05 6.53
C GLU A 339 -13.37 14.75 6.38
N TRP A 340 -13.47 14.14 5.20
CA TRP A 340 -12.84 12.86 4.90
C TRP A 340 -11.33 12.83 5.14
N GLN A 341 -10.66 13.97 5.01
CA GLN A 341 -9.21 14.10 5.21
C GLN A 341 -8.78 13.77 6.65
N TRP A 342 -9.63 14.06 7.65
CA TRP A 342 -9.35 13.70 9.04
C TRP A 342 -9.32 12.18 9.22
N GLY A 343 -10.30 11.49 8.65
CA GLY A 343 -10.36 10.03 8.70
C GLY A 343 -9.27 9.37 7.86
N GLU A 344 -8.96 9.94 6.69
CA GLU A 344 -7.87 9.49 5.84
C GLU A 344 -6.53 9.54 6.57
N ALA A 345 -6.23 10.67 7.23
CA ALA A 345 -5.01 10.85 8.01
C ALA A 345 -4.91 9.85 9.18
N TYR A 346 -6.02 9.62 9.89
CA TYR A 346 -6.06 8.63 10.95
C TYR A 346 -5.81 7.20 10.43
N PHE A 347 -6.40 6.84 9.30
CA PHE A 347 -6.15 5.56 8.66
C PHE A 347 -4.71 5.44 8.17
N ALA A 348 -4.13 6.52 7.65
CA ALA A 348 -2.73 6.56 7.22
C ALA A 348 -1.76 6.28 8.38
N GLU A 349 -2.10 6.75 9.59
CA GLU A 349 -1.33 6.47 10.80
C GLU A 349 -1.45 5.01 11.25
N LYS A 350 -2.67 4.45 11.27
CA LYS A 350 -2.96 3.16 11.91
C LYS A 350 -2.83 1.93 11.00
N LEU A 351 -3.15 2.05 9.71
CA LEU A 351 -3.23 0.90 8.82
C LEU A 351 -1.85 0.33 8.47
N LEU A 352 -1.69 -0.98 8.62
CA LEU A 352 -0.51 -1.73 8.17
C LEU A 352 -0.39 -1.75 6.64
N ASP A 353 -1.51 -1.68 5.95
CA ASP A 353 -1.61 -1.71 4.49
C ASP A 353 -1.81 -0.33 3.86
N TYR A 354 -1.51 0.75 4.59
CA TYR A 354 -1.67 2.10 4.06
C TYR A 354 -1.01 2.27 2.70
N GLU A 355 -1.80 2.56 1.72
CA GLU A 355 -1.39 2.99 0.38
C GLU A 355 -2.17 4.24 0.00
N MET A 356 -1.48 5.32 -0.31
CA MET A 356 -2.08 6.63 -0.53
C MET A 356 -3.17 6.61 -1.59
N ALA A 357 -2.93 5.95 -2.72
CA ALA A 357 -3.90 5.89 -3.82
C ALA A 357 -5.22 5.23 -3.41
N ALA A 358 -5.13 4.06 -2.78
CA ALA A 358 -6.31 3.31 -2.32
C ALA A 358 -7.00 4.02 -1.14
N ASN A 359 -6.24 4.56 -0.18
CA ASN A 359 -6.81 5.23 0.98
C ASN A 359 -7.57 6.49 0.58
N VAL A 360 -6.92 7.42 -0.11
CA VAL A 360 -7.55 8.67 -0.60
C VAL A 360 -8.74 8.37 -1.51
N GLY A 361 -8.58 7.43 -2.46
CA GLY A 361 -9.64 7.07 -3.39
C GLY A 361 -10.89 6.52 -2.70
N ASN A 362 -10.72 5.62 -1.74
CA ASN A 362 -11.84 5.02 -0.99
C ASN A 362 -12.46 5.99 0.02
N TRP A 363 -11.68 6.86 0.68
CA TRP A 363 -12.22 7.90 1.54
C TRP A 363 -13.10 8.89 0.77
N GLN A 364 -12.64 9.37 -0.39
CA GLN A 364 -13.43 10.22 -1.26
C GLN A 364 -14.64 9.49 -1.86
N TRP A 365 -14.53 8.18 -2.11
CA TRP A 365 -15.67 7.36 -2.51
C TRP A 365 -16.75 7.36 -1.42
N ALA A 366 -16.39 7.13 -0.16
CA ALA A 366 -17.32 7.12 0.97
C ALA A 366 -17.92 8.51 1.23
N ALA A 367 -17.13 9.57 1.11
CA ALA A 367 -17.58 10.96 1.24
C ALA A 367 -18.52 11.39 0.10
N GLY A 368 -18.43 10.76 -1.08
CA GLY A 368 -19.19 11.12 -2.28
C GLY A 368 -18.48 12.15 -3.18
N THR A 369 -17.26 12.52 -2.83
CA THR A 369 -16.47 13.60 -3.50
C THR A 369 -15.48 13.10 -4.54
N GLY A 370 -15.28 11.76 -4.62
CA GLY A 370 -14.31 11.11 -5.47
C GLY A 370 -14.71 10.96 -6.93
N CYS A 371 -13.85 10.36 -7.72
CA CYS A 371 -14.12 9.99 -9.12
C CYS A 371 -15.21 8.94 -9.16
N ASP A 372 -15.38 7.88 -9.25
CA ASP A 372 -16.47 6.89 -9.26
C ASP A 372 -17.19 6.77 -7.90
N ALA A 373 -17.42 7.90 -7.24
CA ALA A 373 -17.93 7.93 -5.87
C ALA A 373 -19.39 7.50 -5.77
N ALA A 374 -19.73 6.91 -4.62
CA ALA A 374 -21.12 6.70 -4.24
C ALA A 374 -21.90 8.03 -4.30
N PRO A 375 -23.18 8.03 -4.71
CA PRO A 375 -23.98 9.23 -4.65
C PRO A 375 -23.95 9.86 -3.25
N TYR A 376 -23.91 11.19 -3.15
CA TYR A 376 -23.76 11.88 -1.86
C TYR A 376 -24.85 11.52 -0.85
N PHE A 377 -26.07 11.21 -1.32
CA PHE A 377 -27.21 10.79 -0.49
C PHE A 377 -27.15 9.30 -0.06
N ARG A 378 -26.20 8.52 -0.57
CA ARG A 378 -26.03 7.12 -0.16
C ARG A 378 -25.33 7.04 1.18
N VAL A 379 -26.12 6.80 2.22
CA VAL A 379 -25.66 6.63 3.60
C VAL A 379 -25.65 5.14 3.96
N PHE A 380 -24.55 4.67 4.53
CA PHE A 380 -24.51 3.33 5.14
C PHE A 380 -24.99 3.43 6.57
N ASN A 381 -26.27 3.10 6.81
CA ASN A 381 -26.81 3.05 8.17
C ASN A 381 -26.10 1.92 8.94
N PRO A 382 -25.39 2.20 10.06
CA PRO A 382 -24.60 1.21 10.78
C PRO A 382 -25.41 0.01 11.30
N ASP A 383 -26.65 0.24 11.75
CA ASP A 383 -27.50 -0.82 12.29
C ASP A 383 -28.00 -1.76 11.20
N ILE A 384 -28.35 -1.23 10.03
CA ILE A 384 -28.72 -2.03 8.87
C ILE A 384 -27.51 -2.85 8.40
N GLN A 385 -26.30 -2.27 8.40
CA GLN A 385 -25.09 -2.98 8.03
C GLN A 385 -24.74 -4.07 9.05
N LEU A 386 -24.88 -3.79 10.35
CA LEU A 386 -24.73 -4.77 11.42
C LEU A 386 -25.66 -5.96 11.23
N LYS A 387 -26.97 -5.69 11.09
CA LYS A 387 -27.98 -6.74 10.87
C LYS A 387 -27.68 -7.60 9.63
N LYS A 388 -27.15 -6.99 8.58
CA LYS A 388 -26.86 -7.69 7.31
C LYS A 388 -25.59 -8.53 7.36
N PHE A 389 -24.53 -8.07 8.01
CA PHE A 389 -23.19 -8.64 7.89
C PHE A 389 -22.64 -9.25 9.19
N ASP A 390 -23.29 -9.00 10.33
CA ASP A 390 -22.95 -9.58 11.62
C ASP A 390 -24.18 -9.71 12.52
N GLU A 391 -25.28 -10.25 11.98
CA GLU A 391 -26.58 -10.37 12.67
C GLU A 391 -26.48 -10.99 14.07
N LYS A 392 -25.57 -11.96 14.23
CA LYS A 392 -25.31 -12.63 15.51
C LYS A 392 -24.38 -11.86 16.44
N GLY A 393 -23.84 -10.72 16.01
CA GLY A 393 -22.91 -9.90 16.79
C GLY A 393 -21.60 -10.59 17.15
N ILE A 394 -21.13 -11.54 16.33
CA ILE A 394 -19.89 -12.29 16.58
C ILE A 394 -18.67 -11.36 16.44
N TYR A 395 -18.61 -10.59 15.35
CA TYR A 395 -17.57 -9.61 15.13
C TYR A 395 -17.60 -8.51 16.21
N ILE A 396 -18.81 -8.03 16.56
CA ILE A 396 -18.96 -6.99 17.58
C ILE A 396 -18.39 -7.46 18.91
N ARG A 397 -18.78 -8.66 19.40
CA ARG A 397 -18.28 -9.20 20.68
C ARG A 397 -16.78 -9.48 20.68
N GLN A 398 -16.19 -9.69 19.53
CA GLN A 398 -14.75 -9.84 19.43
C GLN A 398 -14.02 -8.55 19.82
N TRP A 399 -14.55 -7.38 19.45
CA TRP A 399 -13.87 -6.09 19.60
C TRP A 399 -14.49 -5.19 20.68
N ILE A 400 -15.74 -5.42 21.07
CA ILE A 400 -16.44 -4.71 22.15
C ILE A 400 -16.73 -5.71 23.27
N LYS A 401 -15.80 -5.83 24.22
CA LYS A 401 -15.88 -6.83 25.29
C LYS A 401 -17.06 -6.59 26.23
N GLU A 402 -17.46 -5.33 26.39
CA GLU A 402 -18.59 -4.88 27.22
C GLU A 402 -19.94 -4.91 26.49
N PHE A 403 -20.03 -5.41 25.27
CA PHE A 403 -21.25 -5.34 24.45
C PHE A 403 -22.50 -5.89 25.14
N ASP A 404 -22.40 -7.04 25.78
CA ASP A 404 -23.51 -7.70 26.48
C ASP A 404 -23.72 -7.17 27.91
N LEU A 405 -22.88 -6.24 28.40
CA LEU A 405 -22.91 -5.68 29.76
C LEU A 405 -23.53 -4.28 29.86
N GLY A 406 -24.18 -3.81 28.80
CA GLY A 406 -24.75 -2.46 28.75
C GLY A 406 -23.86 -1.51 27.94
N TYR A 407 -23.77 -1.74 26.66
CA TYR A 407 -23.02 -0.91 25.70
C TYR A 407 -23.66 0.49 25.59
N GLY A 408 -22.80 1.51 25.50
CA GLY A 408 -23.16 2.93 25.63
C GLY A 408 -24.20 3.47 24.64
N GLN A 409 -24.69 4.68 24.91
CA GLN A 409 -25.70 5.32 24.08
C GLN A 409 -25.09 5.94 22.80
N PRO A 410 -25.85 5.92 21.69
CA PRO A 410 -25.42 6.55 20.41
C PRO A 410 -25.14 8.06 20.55
N MET A 411 -24.08 8.52 19.84
CA MET A 411 -23.72 9.95 19.77
C MET A 411 -24.74 10.79 19.00
N VAL A 412 -25.38 10.20 18.01
CA VAL A 412 -26.30 10.85 17.08
C VAL A 412 -27.57 10.03 17.04
N GLU A 413 -28.71 10.65 17.29
CA GLU A 413 -30.01 9.99 17.07
C GLU A 413 -30.28 9.95 15.56
N HIS A 414 -30.68 8.79 15.06
CA HIS A 414 -31.16 8.69 13.70
C HIS A 414 -32.52 9.37 13.60
N ALA A 415 -32.59 10.51 12.91
CA ALA A 415 -33.84 11.11 12.48
C ALA A 415 -34.41 10.35 11.28
#